data_89e0c4e0787327827c3b874e5e864dfb
#
_entry.id   89e0c4e0787327827c3b874e5e864dfb
#
_cell.length_a   1.000
_cell.length_b   1.000
_cell.length_c   1.000
_cell.angle_alpha   90.00
_cell.angle_beta   90.00
_cell.angle_gamma   90.00
#
_symmetry.space_group_name_H-M   'P 1'
#
loop_
_entity.id
_entity.type
_entity.pdbx_description
1 polymer ?
#
loop_
_entity_poly.entity_id
_entity_poly.type
_entity_poly.pdbx_seq_one_letter_code
_entity_poly.pdbx_strand_id
1 'polypeptide(L)'
;MRRFFAIRKGQAMIREANQNDLHQLLELYLYLHEDSIPQNDQHLKVTWDQMIGDSNHHVIVCEQNGKIVSSCICVVIPNLTRNVRPYAFIENVVTHGEHRGKGYASQCLDFAKQIALKENCYKIMLLTGSKNEKTLDFYKHAGYNSTDKTAFIQWL
;
A
#
# COMPACT_ATOMS: atom_id res chain seq x y z
N MET A 1 0.86 9.40 20.44
CA MET A 1 -0.36 8.85 21.09
C MET A 1 -1.21 8.21 19.99
N ARG A 2 -1.15 6.89 19.86
CA ARG A 2 -1.89 6.13 18.81
C ARG A 2 -3.36 6.05 19.26
N ARG A 3 -4.28 6.66 18.51
CA ARG A 3 -5.72 6.53 18.79
C ARG A 3 -6.19 5.17 18.29
N PHE A 4 -6.49 4.28 19.21
CA PHE A 4 -7.27 3.07 18.94
C PHE A 4 -8.74 3.46 18.82
N PHE A 5 -9.34 3.31 17.65
CA PHE A 5 -10.79 3.33 17.50
C PHE A 5 -11.34 1.95 17.88
N ALA A 6 -12.34 1.93 18.77
CA ALA A 6 -13.02 0.70 19.18
C ALA A 6 -13.69 0.04 17.96
N ILE A 7 -13.30 -1.22 17.68
CA ILE A 7 -13.79 -1.99 16.52
C ILE A 7 -15.17 -2.56 16.85
N ARG A 8 -16.17 -2.27 16.01
CA ARG A 8 -17.42 -3.04 15.99
C ARG A 8 -17.13 -4.40 15.33
N LYS A 9 -17.61 -5.50 15.94
CA LYS A 9 -17.46 -6.88 15.42
C LYS A 9 -17.92 -6.92 13.96
N GLY A 10 -17.01 -7.27 13.02
CA GLY A 10 -17.31 -7.36 11.59
C GLY A 10 -16.91 -6.14 10.73
N GLN A 11 -16.39 -5.06 11.32
CA GLN A 11 -15.91 -3.90 10.54
C GLN A 11 -14.42 -4.06 10.20
N ALA A 12 -14.04 -3.80 8.94
CA ALA A 12 -12.65 -3.79 8.52
C ALA A 12 -11.89 -2.64 9.20
N MET A 13 -10.65 -2.91 9.60
CA MET A 13 -9.76 -1.93 10.22
C MET A 13 -8.59 -1.65 9.28
N ILE A 14 -8.37 -0.36 8.97
CA ILE A 14 -7.19 0.08 8.23
C ILE A 14 -6.17 0.60 9.24
N ARG A 15 -4.94 0.13 9.10
CA ARG A 15 -3.82 0.52 9.96
C ARG A 15 -2.49 0.36 9.25
N GLU A 16 -1.45 0.93 9.81
CA GLU A 16 -0.08 0.55 9.46
C GLU A 16 0.23 -0.84 10.00
N ALA A 17 1.05 -1.59 9.24
CA ALA A 17 1.53 -2.90 9.64
C ALA A 17 2.48 -2.81 10.86
N ASN A 18 2.61 -3.90 11.57
CA ASN A 18 3.56 -4.08 12.65
C ASN A 18 4.40 -5.35 12.42
N GLN A 19 5.38 -5.60 13.27
CA GLN A 19 6.31 -6.73 13.13
C GLN A 19 5.64 -8.10 12.97
N ASN A 20 4.45 -8.29 13.54
CA ASN A 20 3.75 -9.58 13.53
C ASN A 20 2.96 -9.82 12.22
N ASP A 21 2.86 -8.83 11.35
CA ASP A 21 2.05 -8.91 10.14
C ASP A 21 2.76 -9.57 8.96
N LEU A 22 4.09 -9.76 9.03
CA LEU A 22 4.92 -10.23 7.93
C LEU A 22 4.36 -11.48 7.25
N HIS A 23 4.03 -12.52 8.03
CA HIS A 23 3.58 -13.79 7.47
C HIS A 23 2.28 -13.64 6.68
N GLN A 24 1.28 -12.99 7.26
CA GLN A 24 -0.01 -12.74 6.59
C GLN A 24 0.15 -11.84 5.34
N LEU A 25 1.09 -10.89 5.38
CA LEU A 25 1.37 -10.02 4.25
C LEU A 25 2.02 -10.79 3.09
N LEU A 26 2.98 -11.68 3.38
CA LEU A 26 3.60 -12.54 2.37
C LEU A 26 2.59 -13.49 1.73
N GLU A 27 1.68 -14.08 2.50
CA GLU A 27 0.56 -14.88 1.97
C GLU A 27 -0.35 -14.05 1.06
N LEU A 28 -0.65 -12.80 1.44
CA LEU A 28 -1.45 -11.89 0.62
C LEU A 28 -0.74 -11.55 -0.71
N TYR A 29 0.59 -11.41 -0.71
CA TYR A 29 1.37 -11.08 -1.89
C TYR A 29 1.37 -12.19 -2.96
N LEU A 30 1.00 -13.42 -2.65
CA LEU A 30 0.73 -14.45 -3.67
C LEU A 30 -0.36 -14.03 -4.67
N TYR A 31 -1.19 -13.06 -4.33
CA TYR A 31 -2.16 -12.44 -5.24
C TYR A 31 -1.57 -11.29 -6.09
N LEU A 32 -0.27 -10.97 -5.93
CA LEU A 32 0.50 -9.99 -6.72
C LEU A 32 1.40 -10.61 -7.78
N HIS A 33 1.03 -11.78 -8.31
CA HIS A 33 1.85 -12.53 -9.27
C HIS A 33 3.16 -13.10 -8.68
N GLU A 34 3.21 -13.28 -7.37
CA GLU A 34 4.29 -14.02 -6.72
C GLU A 34 3.98 -15.52 -6.80
N ASP A 35 4.99 -16.32 -7.16
CA ASP A 35 4.83 -17.77 -7.30
C ASP A 35 4.98 -18.51 -5.96
N SER A 36 5.67 -17.91 -5.00
CA SER A 36 5.97 -18.52 -3.70
C SER A 36 6.28 -17.49 -2.63
N ILE A 37 6.12 -17.90 -1.38
CA ILE A 37 6.57 -17.10 -0.23
C ILE A 37 8.10 -17.18 -0.15
N PRO A 38 8.82 -16.05 0.06
CA PRO A 38 10.27 -16.03 0.25
C PRO A 38 10.71 -16.92 1.42
N GLN A 39 11.94 -17.43 1.35
CA GLN A 39 12.53 -18.16 2.47
C GLN A 39 12.61 -17.27 3.71
N ASN A 40 12.27 -17.85 4.88
CA ASN A 40 12.37 -17.15 6.15
C ASN A 40 13.84 -17.11 6.63
N ASP A 41 14.64 -16.32 5.95
CA ASP A 41 16.07 -16.14 6.21
C ASP A 41 16.38 -14.77 6.84
N GLN A 42 17.66 -14.52 7.06
CA GLN A 42 18.12 -13.27 7.64
C GLN A 42 17.88 -12.08 6.71
N HIS A 43 17.93 -12.28 5.38
CA HIS A 43 17.71 -11.22 4.40
C HIS A 43 16.26 -10.72 4.46
N LEU A 44 15.28 -11.63 4.50
CA LEU A 44 13.87 -11.27 4.66
C LEU A 44 13.63 -10.49 5.96
N LYS A 45 14.21 -10.94 7.08
CA LYS A 45 14.05 -10.28 8.38
C LYS A 45 14.62 -8.87 8.38
N VAL A 46 15.84 -8.69 7.88
CA VAL A 46 16.48 -7.37 7.79
C VAL A 46 15.68 -6.43 6.90
N THR A 47 15.21 -6.92 5.74
CA THR A 47 14.38 -6.12 4.83
C THR A 47 13.08 -5.68 5.51
N TRP A 48 12.41 -6.60 6.21
CA TRP A 48 11.18 -6.27 6.93
C TRP A 48 11.42 -5.25 8.05
N ASP A 49 12.48 -5.43 8.84
CA ASP A 49 12.84 -4.49 9.90
C ASP A 49 13.14 -3.09 9.34
N GLN A 50 13.82 -3.01 8.21
CA GLN A 50 14.06 -1.74 7.51
C GLN A 50 12.76 -1.08 7.06
N MET A 51 11.86 -1.84 6.43
CA MET A 51 10.57 -1.32 5.96
C MET A 51 9.71 -0.77 7.10
N ILE A 52 9.61 -1.51 8.21
CA ILE A 52 8.79 -1.11 9.37
C ILE A 52 9.46 0.01 10.19
N GLY A 53 10.79 0.06 10.20
CA GLY A 53 11.57 1.05 10.93
C GLY A 53 11.72 2.41 10.21
N ASP A 54 11.49 2.46 8.90
CA ASP A 54 11.60 3.69 8.12
C ASP A 54 10.31 4.53 8.24
N SER A 55 10.46 5.74 8.76
CA SER A 55 9.35 6.68 8.92
C SER A 55 8.72 7.16 7.61
N ASN A 56 9.40 6.99 6.48
CA ASN A 56 8.91 7.31 5.15
C ASN A 56 8.29 6.12 4.42
N HIS A 57 8.34 4.92 4.99
CA HIS A 57 7.88 3.69 4.38
C HIS A 57 6.67 3.14 5.15
N HIS A 58 5.48 3.36 4.62
CA HIS A 58 4.23 3.00 5.27
C HIS A 58 3.63 1.75 4.62
N VAL A 59 3.70 0.62 5.31
CA VAL A 59 3.00 -0.60 4.91
C VAL A 59 1.59 -0.54 5.50
N ILE A 60 0.59 -0.37 4.66
CA ILE A 60 -0.81 -0.17 5.05
C ILE A 60 -1.55 -1.49 4.85
N VAL A 61 -2.29 -1.93 5.86
CA VAL A 61 -3.05 -3.17 5.84
C VAL A 61 -4.51 -2.92 6.21
N CYS A 62 -5.38 -3.68 5.55
CA CYS A 62 -6.79 -3.81 5.92
C CYS A 62 -6.98 -5.15 6.60
N GLU A 63 -7.32 -5.11 7.89
CA GLU A 63 -7.60 -6.29 8.70
C GLU A 63 -9.11 -6.49 8.84
N GLN A 64 -9.58 -7.72 8.61
CA GLN A 64 -10.94 -8.13 8.87
C GLN A 64 -10.95 -9.45 9.64
N ASN A 65 -11.60 -9.46 10.79
CA ASN A 65 -11.70 -10.63 11.67
C ASN A 65 -10.33 -11.29 11.97
N GLY A 66 -9.29 -10.48 12.22
CA GLY A 66 -7.94 -10.94 12.53
C GLY A 66 -7.11 -11.39 11.31
N LYS A 67 -7.62 -11.18 10.09
CA LYS A 67 -6.91 -11.51 8.84
C LYS A 67 -6.64 -10.26 8.03
N ILE A 68 -5.44 -10.16 7.47
CA ILE A 68 -5.09 -9.12 6.51
C ILE A 68 -5.66 -9.53 5.15
N VAL A 69 -6.61 -8.72 4.66
CA VAL A 69 -7.37 -9.01 3.44
C VAL A 69 -7.03 -8.07 2.27
N SER A 70 -6.40 -6.94 2.56
CA SER A 70 -5.92 -5.99 1.55
C SER A 70 -4.72 -5.21 2.08
N SER A 71 -3.88 -4.71 1.18
CA SER A 71 -2.71 -3.93 1.54
C SER A 71 -2.30 -2.99 0.40
N CYS A 72 -1.57 -1.94 0.74
CA CYS A 72 -0.70 -1.19 -0.16
C CYS A 72 0.51 -0.65 0.61
N ILE A 73 1.54 -0.26 -0.13
CA ILE A 73 2.70 0.45 0.43
C ILE A 73 2.61 1.90 -0.02
N CYS A 74 2.89 2.83 0.88
CA CYS A 74 3.04 4.26 0.57
C CYS A 74 4.44 4.70 1.01
N VAL A 75 5.26 5.13 0.06
CA VAL A 75 6.59 5.67 0.33
C VAL A 75 6.57 7.17 0.15
N VAL A 76 6.99 7.92 1.17
CA VAL A 76 7.16 9.37 1.12
C VAL A 76 8.59 9.68 0.69
N ILE A 77 8.75 10.32 -0.44
CA ILE A 77 10.04 10.59 -1.05
C ILE A 77 10.39 12.07 -0.88
N PRO A 78 11.47 12.41 -0.15
CA PRO A 78 11.97 13.77 -0.03
C PRO A 78 12.27 14.38 -1.41
N ASN A 79 12.03 15.68 -1.55
CA ASN A 79 12.19 16.35 -2.83
C ASN A 79 12.58 17.83 -2.63
N LEU A 80 13.49 18.34 -3.45
CA LEU A 80 13.96 19.74 -3.38
C LEU A 80 13.12 20.71 -4.21
N THR A 81 12.37 20.23 -5.19
CA THR A 81 11.49 21.06 -6.01
C THR A 81 10.13 21.30 -5.31
N ARG A 82 9.27 22.14 -5.89
CA ARG A 82 7.91 22.43 -5.36
C ARG A 82 7.95 22.98 -3.93
N ASN A 83 8.87 23.90 -3.65
CA ASN A 83 9.10 24.47 -2.30
C ASN A 83 9.48 23.41 -1.27
N VAL A 84 10.39 22.52 -1.64
CA VAL A 84 10.90 21.42 -0.78
C VAL A 84 9.77 20.49 -0.28
N ARG A 85 8.70 20.34 -1.06
CA ARG A 85 7.60 19.43 -0.73
C ARG A 85 7.91 18.03 -1.22
N PRO A 86 7.76 17.00 -0.38
CA PRO A 86 7.90 15.59 -0.77
C PRO A 86 6.77 15.18 -1.72
N TYR A 87 6.90 13.97 -2.26
CA TYR A 87 5.80 13.29 -2.95
C TYR A 87 5.68 11.85 -2.45
N ALA A 88 4.54 11.22 -2.68
CA ALA A 88 4.31 9.84 -2.29
C ALA A 88 4.24 8.93 -3.52
N PHE A 89 4.68 7.68 -3.33
CA PHE A 89 4.61 6.63 -4.32
C PHE A 89 3.90 5.41 -3.71
N ILE A 90 2.93 4.86 -4.44
CA ILE A 90 2.14 3.70 -4.01
C ILE A 90 2.63 2.46 -4.75
N GLU A 91 2.87 1.40 -3.99
CA GLU A 91 3.28 0.08 -4.50
C GLU A 91 2.45 -1.04 -3.87
N ASN A 92 2.52 -2.20 -4.49
CA ASN A 92 1.98 -3.46 -3.96
C ASN A 92 0.51 -3.36 -3.51
N VAL A 93 -0.34 -2.74 -4.34
CA VAL A 93 -1.78 -2.69 -4.10
C VAL A 93 -2.38 -4.07 -4.36
N VAL A 94 -2.87 -4.71 -3.32
CA VAL A 94 -3.37 -6.09 -3.39
C VAL A 94 -4.59 -6.30 -2.52
N THR A 95 -5.49 -7.18 -2.97
CA THR A 95 -6.62 -7.67 -2.18
C THR A 95 -6.76 -9.18 -2.41
N HIS A 96 -6.93 -9.91 -1.32
CA HIS A 96 -7.23 -11.34 -1.33
C HIS A 96 -8.40 -11.65 -2.26
N GLY A 97 -8.31 -12.71 -3.05
CA GLY A 97 -9.27 -13.04 -4.11
C GLY A 97 -10.73 -13.02 -3.66
N GLU A 98 -11.04 -13.65 -2.52
CA GLU A 98 -12.39 -13.74 -1.96
C GLU A 98 -12.90 -12.43 -1.33
N HIS A 99 -12.03 -11.44 -1.19
CA HIS A 99 -12.32 -10.15 -0.56
C HIS A 99 -12.35 -8.99 -1.54
N ARG A 100 -12.20 -9.25 -2.84
CA ARG A 100 -12.31 -8.24 -3.90
C ARG A 100 -13.73 -7.69 -4.04
N GLY A 101 -13.84 -6.48 -4.58
CA GLY A 101 -15.14 -5.81 -4.78
C GLY A 101 -15.81 -5.29 -3.52
N LYS A 102 -15.15 -5.35 -2.35
CA LYS A 102 -15.67 -4.89 -1.07
C LYS A 102 -15.12 -3.53 -0.61
N GLY A 103 -14.36 -2.85 -1.46
CA GLY A 103 -13.82 -1.52 -1.18
C GLY A 103 -12.57 -1.48 -0.30
N TYR A 104 -11.95 -2.61 0.04
CA TYR A 104 -10.79 -2.64 0.96
C TYR A 104 -9.55 -1.97 0.38
N ALA A 105 -9.25 -2.19 -0.91
CA ALA A 105 -8.14 -1.51 -1.57
C ALA A 105 -8.36 0.01 -1.63
N SER A 106 -9.59 0.47 -1.88
CA SER A 106 -9.92 1.91 -1.84
C SER A 106 -9.65 2.50 -0.46
N GLN A 107 -10.02 1.80 0.61
CA GLN A 107 -9.75 2.25 1.97
C GLN A 107 -8.25 2.31 2.28
N CYS A 108 -7.44 1.35 1.79
CA CYS A 108 -5.98 1.41 1.90
C CYS A 108 -5.41 2.63 1.16
N LEU A 109 -5.88 2.92 -0.06
CA LEU A 109 -5.47 4.09 -0.83
C LEU A 109 -5.90 5.41 -0.18
N ASP A 110 -7.09 5.46 0.41
CA ASP A 110 -7.55 6.64 1.17
C ASP A 110 -6.67 6.87 2.41
N PHE A 111 -6.29 5.82 3.11
CA PHE A 111 -5.36 5.92 4.25
C PHE A 111 -3.98 6.43 3.80
N ALA A 112 -3.44 5.91 2.69
CA ALA A 112 -2.21 6.40 2.07
C ALA A 112 -2.30 7.89 1.70
N LYS A 113 -3.46 8.32 1.15
CA LYS A 113 -3.72 9.73 0.86
C LYS A 113 -3.70 10.60 2.11
N GLN A 114 -4.24 10.13 3.24
CA GLN A 114 -4.18 10.87 4.51
C GLN A 114 -2.73 11.01 5.01
N ILE A 115 -1.90 9.96 4.87
CA ILE A 115 -0.46 10.05 5.17
C ILE A 115 0.19 11.11 4.30
N ALA A 116 0.00 11.04 2.97
CA ALA A 116 0.61 11.99 2.03
C ALA A 116 0.19 13.44 2.30
N LEU A 117 -1.06 13.68 2.67
CA LEU A 117 -1.54 15.01 3.05
C LEU A 117 -0.88 15.50 4.34
N LYS A 118 -0.77 14.65 5.35
CA LYS A 118 -0.11 14.94 6.62
C LYS A 118 1.38 15.28 6.43
N GLU A 119 2.05 14.56 5.55
CA GLU A 119 3.46 14.79 5.19
C GLU A 119 3.65 15.93 4.17
N ASN A 120 2.58 16.69 3.85
CA ASN A 120 2.61 17.80 2.90
C ASN A 120 3.10 17.41 1.49
N CYS A 121 2.85 16.18 1.05
CA CYS A 121 3.17 15.75 -0.30
C CYS A 121 2.42 16.60 -1.35
N TYR A 122 3.11 16.94 -2.46
CA TYR A 122 2.46 17.70 -3.53
C TYR A 122 1.74 16.82 -4.56
N LYS A 123 2.04 15.52 -4.58
CA LYS A 123 1.37 14.50 -5.39
C LYS A 123 1.53 13.12 -4.80
N ILE A 124 0.68 12.20 -5.27
CA ILE A 124 0.82 10.75 -5.08
C ILE A 124 0.86 10.12 -6.47
N MET A 125 1.75 9.16 -6.68
CA MET A 125 1.87 8.41 -7.93
C MET A 125 1.78 6.92 -7.67
N LEU A 126 1.37 6.19 -8.69
CA LEU A 126 1.48 4.73 -8.76
C LEU A 126 1.72 4.30 -10.21
N LEU A 127 2.23 3.09 -10.38
CA LEU A 127 2.31 2.42 -11.66
C LEU A 127 1.44 1.15 -11.61
N THR A 128 0.87 0.78 -12.74
CA THR A 128 0.19 -0.51 -12.87
C THR A 128 0.56 -1.15 -14.20
N GLY A 129 0.92 -2.43 -14.16
CA GLY A 129 1.10 -3.25 -15.37
C GLY A 129 -0.21 -3.73 -15.98
N SER A 130 -1.32 -3.61 -15.23
CA SER A 130 -2.62 -4.05 -15.71
C SER A 130 -3.13 -3.18 -16.86
N LYS A 131 -3.60 -3.84 -17.91
CA LYS A 131 -4.33 -3.22 -19.03
C LYS A 131 -5.84 -3.47 -18.94
N ASN A 132 -6.30 -4.09 -17.87
CA ASN A 132 -7.70 -4.38 -17.64
C ASN A 132 -8.45 -3.09 -17.29
N GLU A 133 -9.52 -2.79 -18.04
CA GLU A 133 -10.32 -1.58 -17.86
C GLU A 133 -10.88 -1.43 -16.44
N LYS A 134 -11.31 -2.53 -15.81
CA LYS A 134 -11.83 -2.48 -14.43
C LYS A 134 -10.76 -2.03 -13.44
N THR A 135 -9.49 -2.46 -13.64
CA THR A 135 -8.38 -2.01 -12.80
C THR A 135 -8.04 -0.54 -13.05
N LEU A 136 -8.03 -0.11 -14.30
CA LEU A 136 -7.78 1.28 -14.65
C LEU A 136 -8.87 2.20 -14.11
N ASP A 137 -10.13 1.79 -14.24
CA ASP A 137 -11.28 2.54 -13.70
C ASP A 137 -11.28 2.58 -12.17
N PHE A 138 -10.85 1.50 -11.52
CA PHE A 138 -10.66 1.49 -10.06
C PHE A 138 -9.72 2.62 -9.62
N TYR A 139 -8.55 2.79 -10.27
CA TYR A 139 -7.62 3.86 -9.93
C TYR A 139 -8.17 5.25 -10.28
N LYS A 140 -8.89 5.40 -11.40
CA LYS A 140 -9.55 6.66 -11.74
C LYS A 140 -10.58 7.06 -10.68
N HIS A 141 -11.41 6.12 -10.22
CA HIS A 141 -12.38 6.36 -9.14
C HIS A 141 -11.71 6.68 -7.80
N ALA A 142 -10.50 6.16 -7.56
CA ALA A 142 -9.67 6.53 -6.42
C ALA A 142 -9.00 7.92 -6.56
N GLY A 143 -9.24 8.64 -7.66
CA GLY A 143 -8.75 10.00 -7.89
C GLY A 143 -7.42 10.11 -8.62
N TYR A 144 -6.90 9.00 -9.16
CA TYR A 144 -5.69 9.02 -9.98
C TYR A 144 -6.04 9.30 -11.44
N ASN A 145 -5.16 9.99 -12.16
CA ASN A 145 -5.26 10.15 -13.60
C ASN A 145 -4.06 9.51 -14.31
N SER A 146 -4.27 9.08 -15.54
CA SER A 146 -3.26 8.40 -16.36
C SER A 146 -2.80 9.24 -17.56
N THR A 147 -3.11 10.54 -17.58
CA THR A 147 -2.89 11.41 -18.73
C THR A 147 -1.79 12.45 -18.51
N ASP A 148 -1.50 12.82 -17.25
CA ASP A 148 -0.54 13.89 -16.93
C ASP A 148 0.92 13.48 -17.11
N LYS A 149 1.23 12.18 -17.02
CA LYS A 149 2.59 11.65 -17.08
C LYS A 149 2.66 10.35 -17.85
N THR A 150 3.79 10.15 -18.53
CA THR A 150 4.16 8.86 -19.12
C THR A 150 5.20 8.18 -18.25
N ALA A 151 4.99 6.91 -17.94
CA ALA A 151 5.95 6.10 -17.20
C ALA A 151 6.92 5.39 -18.13
N PHE A 152 8.18 5.31 -17.71
CA PHE A 152 9.21 4.50 -18.35
C PHE A 152 9.76 3.51 -17.34
N ILE A 153 9.92 2.25 -17.73
CA ILE A 153 10.45 1.18 -16.90
C ILE A 153 11.66 0.58 -17.60
N GLN A 154 12.72 0.33 -16.85
CA GLN A 154 13.88 -0.44 -17.25
C GLN A 154 14.02 -1.60 -16.28
N TRP A 155 13.90 -2.83 -16.78
CA TRP A 155 14.15 -4.04 -15.98
C TRP A 155 15.64 -4.32 -15.89
N LEU A 156 16.12 -4.76 -14.70
CA LEU A 156 17.54 -5.03 -14.39
C LEU A 156 17.78 -6.52 -14.18
#